data_fd7f3f0f4f8280d2557f4719e2852364
#
_entry.id   fd7f3f0f4f8280d2557f4719e2852364
#
_cell.length_a   1.000
_cell.length_b   1.000
_cell.length_c   1.000
_cell.angle_alpha   90.00
_cell.angle_beta   90.00
_cell.angle_gamma   90.00
#
_symmetry.space_group_name_H-M   'P 1'
#
loop_
_entity.id
_entity.type
_entity.pdbx_description
1 polymer ?
#
loop_
_entity_poly.entity_id
_entity_poly.type
_entity_poly.pdbx_seq_one_letter_code
_entity_poly.pdbx_strand_id
1 'polypeptide(L)'
;MGWQPELDELHERERLAAELGGADKVERQHQGGRLTVRERIDGLVDPTSFHEIGAIAGRAQYDSEGRLAELVPSNCVMGRAQIDGRPVVVVGDDFTVRGGSADATIREKPLMAEQMAHDLKLPIIRIIEGSGGGGSVKTIETQGRANLPGRVGSNLPYYYTTTNLGLVPVVALGLGSVAGLGAARMAASHYSVMTKETSALFVAGPPVVNALIKDRDAHLDRFQLGGWEIQTRCGAVDDAVDSEAEAFAATRRFLSYLPPSVDELPPRGPRTDDPARRDEFLFDVIPRNRRRVYKMRPIVEAVVDRGSFFEMGRMFGRPIITGLARIDGLPVAVMASDPFFYAGAWTADACDKIIRFVDLAETFHLPVVYLCDCPGFHIGLEAEKAATIRKGVRAMAAVNQSSVPWCTFLVRNVFGVAGAVNQPSGRFSIRYAWLSGRWGSLPLEGGIEAAYRAEIEAAADPAAKRAEIEDRLEKLRSPFRTAEAFWIEEIVDPRDTRKLLVEFAGLAEKLRRPGEAAFCMRP
;
A
#
# COMPACT_ATOMS: atom_id res chain seq x y z
N MET A 1 -11.91 55.44 10.01
CA MET A 1 -11.81 54.75 8.71
C MET A 1 -11.63 53.27 9.04
N GLY A 2 -12.44 52.40 8.45
CA GLY A 2 -12.33 50.96 8.65
C GLY A 2 -11.33 50.32 7.69
N TRP A 3 -11.00 49.06 7.87
CA TRP A 3 -10.10 48.25 7.05
C TRP A 3 -10.79 47.71 5.77
N GLN A 4 -11.86 48.41 5.24
CA GLN A 4 -12.61 47.93 4.12
C GLN A 4 -11.79 47.87 2.81
N PRO A 5 -10.92 48.87 2.49
CA PRO A 5 -10.11 48.83 1.28
C PRO A 5 -9.14 47.65 1.25
N GLU A 6 -8.52 47.31 2.40
CA GLU A 6 -7.59 46.20 2.53
C GLU A 6 -8.33 44.83 2.50
N LEU A 7 -9.56 44.78 3.00
CA LEU A 7 -10.42 43.62 2.89
C LEU A 7 -10.85 43.36 1.43
N ASP A 8 -11.22 44.42 0.74
CA ASP A 8 -11.58 44.34 -0.69
C ASP A 8 -10.36 43.87 -1.53
N GLU A 9 -9.16 44.38 -1.23
CA GLU A 9 -7.91 43.92 -1.85
C GLU A 9 -7.62 42.45 -1.55
N LEU A 10 -7.82 42.00 -0.30
CA LEU A 10 -7.66 40.58 0.08
C LEU A 10 -8.59 39.69 -0.75
N HIS A 11 -9.87 40.01 -0.81
CA HIS A 11 -10.85 39.25 -1.57
C HIS A 11 -10.52 39.22 -3.09
N GLU A 12 -10.02 40.31 -3.65
CA GLU A 12 -9.58 40.34 -5.04
C GLU A 12 -8.37 39.43 -5.28
N ARG A 13 -7.39 39.38 -4.36
CA ARG A 13 -6.25 38.49 -4.45
C ARG A 13 -6.67 37.02 -4.30
N GLU A 14 -7.59 36.71 -3.42
CA GLU A 14 -8.17 35.36 -3.26
C GLU A 14 -8.93 34.92 -4.53
N ARG A 15 -9.70 35.83 -5.13
CA ARG A 15 -10.39 35.59 -6.39
C ARG A 15 -9.40 35.27 -7.53
N LEU A 16 -8.36 36.10 -7.69
CA LEU A 16 -7.30 35.87 -8.68
C LEU A 16 -6.56 34.54 -8.47
N ALA A 17 -6.27 34.19 -7.21
CA ALA A 17 -5.64 32.93 -6.88
C ALA A 17 -6.54 31.72 -7.18
N ALA A 18 -7.86 31.88 -7.08
CA ALA A 18 -8.82 30.83 -7.42
C ALA A 18 -8.91 30.55 -8.94
N GLU A 19 -8.44 31.45 -9.80
CA GLU A 19 -8.37 31.24 -11.25
C GLU A 19 -7.28 30.25 -11.67
N LEU A 20 -6.43 29.80 -10.73
CA LEU A 20 -5.36 28.83 -10.98
C LEU A 20 -4.40 29.30 -12.09
N GLY A 21 -4.15 28.46 -13.10
CA GLY A 21 -3.33 28.84 -14.26
C GLY A 21 -4.08 29.62 -15.33
N GLY A 22 -5.35 30.01 -15.10
CA GLY A 22 -6.24 30.71 -16.02
C GLY A 22 -7.13 29.77 -16.83
N ALA A 23 -8.24 30.35 -17.36
CA ALA A 23 -9.34 29.60 -17.98
C ALA A 23 -8.89 28.60 -19.06
N ASP A 24 -7.99 29.01 -19.97
CA ASP A 24 -7.52 28.15 -21.08
C ASP A 24 -6.80 26.89 -20.59
N LYS A 25 -6.09 26.99 -19.46
CA LYS A 25 -5.35 25.85 -18.90
C LYS A 25 -6.25 24.95 -18.05
N VAL A 26 -7.23 25.53 -17.38
CA VAL A 26 -8.29 24.79 -16.68
C VAL A 26 -9.10 24.00 -17.70
N GLU A 27 -9.55 24.63 -18.80
CA GLU A 27 -10.27 23.95 -19.88
C GLU A 27 -9.45 22.80 -20.49
N ARG A 28 -8.15 23.00 -20.71
CA ARG A 28 -7.26 21.95 -21.21
C ARG A 28 -7.11 20.79 -20.20
N GLN A 29 -7.15 21.07 -18.89
CA GLN A 29 -7.15 20.04 -17.84
C GLN A 29 -8.40 19.17 -17.95
N HIS A 30 -9.58 19.80 -18.09
CA HIS A 30 -10.86 19.11 -18.26
C HIS A 30 -10.95 18.32 -19.56
N GLN A 31 -10.49 18.87 -20.68
CA GLN A 31 -10.41 18.16 -21.96
C GLN A 31 -9.51 16.92 -21.90
N GLY A 32 -8.53 16.92 -21.00
CA GLY A 32 -7.70 15.76 -20.68
C GLY A 32 -8.36 14.75 -19.75
N GLY A 33 -9.65 14.91 -19.40
CA GLY A 33 -10.40 14.01 -18.50
C GLY A 33 -9.97 14.12 -17.04
N ARG A 34 -9.42 15.25 -16.61
CA ARG A 34 -8.88 15.46 -15.26
C ARG A 34 -9.53 16.66 -14.59
N LEU A 35 -9.74 16.53 -13.28
CA LEU A 35 -10.17 17.62 -12.43
C LEU A 35 -9.00 18.58 -12.13
N THR A 36 -9.32 19.83 -11.80
CA THR A 36 -8.36 20.77 -11.20
C THR A 36 -8.03 20.37 -9.77
N VAL A 37 -6.95 20.90 -9.21
CA VAL A 37 -6.57 20.61 -7.82
C VAL A 37 -7.66 21.00 -6.81
N ARG A 38 -8.41 22.10 -7.05
CA ARG A 38 -9.50 22.54 -6.18
C ARG A 38 -10.69 21.60 -6.25
N GLU A 39 -11.12 21.22 -7.44
CA GLU A 39 -12.19 20.24 -7.64
C GLU A 39 -11.85 18.87 -7.02
N ARG A 40 -10.58 18.47 -7.09
CA ARG A 40 -10.08 17.25 -6.42
C ARG A 40 -10.18 17.34 -4.90
N ILE A 41 -9.79 18.47 -4.33
CA ILE A 41 -9.90 18.71 -2.89
C ILE A 41 -11.39 18.69 -2.50
N ASP A 42 -12.23 19.42 -3.20
CA ASP A 42 -13.67 19.50 -2.92
C ASP A 42 -14.36 18.12 -3.04
N GLY A 43 -13.96 17.29 -4.00
CA GLY A 43 -14.48 15.93 -4.15
C GLY A 43 -13.97 14.94 -3.09
N LEU A 44 -12.81 15.22 -2.52
CA LEU A 44 -12.17 14.34 -1.54
C LEU A 44 -12.63 14.61 -0.10
N VAL A 45 -12.75 15.86 0.31
CA VAL A 45 -13.00 16.25 1.70
C VAL A 45 -14.50 16.42 1.99
N ASP A 46 -14.84 16.54 3.27
CA ASP A 46 -16.21 16.83 3.67
C ASP A 46 -16.61 18.26 3.22
N PRO A 47 -17.84 18.47 2.76
CA PRO A 47 -18.29 19.77 2.29
C PRO A 47 -17.98 20.90 3.29
N THR A 48 -17.47 22.01 2.80
CA THR A 48 -17.12 23.22 3.57
C THR A 48 -16.05 23.05 4.66
N SER A 49 -15.40 21.88 4.74
CA SER A 49 -14.39 21.61 5.77
C SER A 49 -12.99 22.11 5.41
N PHE A 50 -12.73 22.40 4.14
CA PHE A 50 -11.40 22.81 3.69
C PHE A 50 -11.06 24.23 4.11
N HIS A 51 -10.03 24.35 4.90
CA HIS A 51 -9.44 25.63 5.30
C HIS A 51 -8.08 25.77 4.59
N GLU A 52 -8.06 26.52 3.50
CA GLU A 52 -6.83 26.75 2.71
C GLU A 52 -5.85 27.64 3.50
N ILE A 53 -4.58 27.29 3.42
CA ILE A 53 -3.48 28.07 4.02
C ILE A 53 -2.60 28.61 2.89
N GLY A 54 -2.36 29.93 2.92
CA GLY A 54 -1.56 30.62 1.91
C GLY A 54 -2.25 30.70 0.55
N ALA A 55 -3.56 30.97 0.50
CA ALA A 55 -4.35 31.08 -0.74
C ALA A 55 -3.75 32.10 -1.71
N ILE A 56 -3.34 33.26 -1.22
CA ILE A 56 -2.77 34.36 -2.03
C ILE A 56 -1.26 34.25 -2.26
N ALA A 57 -0.63 33.15 -1.79
CA ALA A 57 0.80 32.95 -2.01
C ALA A 57 1.07 32.67 -3.50
N GLY A 58 1.90 33.50 -4.12
CA GLY A 58 2.16 33.43 -5.55
C GLY A 58 3.20 34.46 -5.99
N ARG A 59 3.25 34.69 -7.28
CA ARG A 59 4.07 35.76 -7.90
C ARG A 59 3.18 36.92 -8.26
N ALA A 60 3.30 38.03 -7.53
CA ALA A 60 2.61 39.28 -7.81
C ALA A 60 3.47 40.19 -8.69
N GLN A 61 2.82 40.93 -9.60
CA GLN A 61 3.40 42.03 -10.35
C GLN A 61 2.64 43.30 -10.00
N TYR A 62 3.38 44.43 -9.90
CA TYR A 62 2.82 45.71 -9.52
C TYR A 62 3.04 46.72 -10.65
N ASP A 63 2.09 47.63 -10.84
CA ASP A 63 2.24 48.74 -11.75
C ASP A 63 3.17 49.82 -11.20
N SER A 64 3.34 50.92 -11.98
CA SER A 64 4.18 52.06 -11.59
C SER A 64 3.67 52.83 -10.36
N GLU A 65 2.40 52.64 -10.02
CA GLU A 65 1.75 53.27 -8.85
C GLU A 65 1.72 52.32 -7.62
N GLY A 66 2.32 51.13 -7.74
CA GLY A 66 2.36 50.12 -6.69
C GLY A 66 1.06 49.33 -6.51
N ARG A 67 0.14 49.38 -7.47
CA ARG A 67 -1.09 48.59 -7.44
C ARG A 67 -0.85 47.22 -8.05
N LEU A 68 -1.54 46.20 -7.52
CA LEU A 68 -1.48 44.85 -8.08
C LEU A 68 -1.94 44.85 -9.55
N ALA A 69 -1.06 44.47 -10.46
CA ALA A 69 -1.34 44.33 -11.89
C ALA A 69 -1.65 42.87 -12.26
N GLU A 70 -0.95 41.91 -11.65
CA GLU A 70 -1.12 40.46 -11.90
C GLU A 70 -0.76 39.65 -10.67
N LEU A 71 -1.49 38.55 -10.43
CA LEU A 71 -1.16 37.55 -9.44
C LEU A 71 -1.23 36.14 -10.06
N VAL A 72 -0.09 35.50 -10.20
CA VAL A 72 -0.01 34.06 -10.56
C VAL A 72 0.16 33.26 -9.29
N PRO A 73 -0.81 32.42 -8.90
CA PRO A 73 -0.72 31.66 -7.66
C PRO A 73 0.40 30.63 -7.71
N SER A 74 0.84 30.17 -6.53
CA SER A 74 1.68 29.00 -6.40
C SER A 74 0.96 27.75 -6.93
N ASN A 75 1.69 26.85 -7.59
CA ASN A 75 1.15 25.57 -8.01
C ASN A 75 1.00 24.54 -6.86
N CYS A 76 0.77 25.01 -5.67
CA CYS A 76 0.51 24.19 -4.49
C CYS A 76 -0.67 24.75 -3.71
N VAL A 77 -1.75 23.97 -3.63
CA VAL A 77 -2.92 24.24 -2.79
C VAL A 77 -2.84 23.32 -1.58
N MET A 78 -2.90 23.86 -0.37
CA MET A 78 -2.78 23.08 0.86
C MET A 78 -3.59 23.66 2.00
N GLY A 79 -3.94 22.82 2.95
CA GLY A 79 -4.69 23.24 4.12
C GLY A 79 -5.11 22.10 5.02
N ARG A 80 -5.99 22.41 5.97
CA ARG A 80 -6.66 21.46 6.85
C ARG A 80 -8.06 21.19 6.33
N ALA A 81 -8.54 19.97 6.51
CA ALA A 81 -9.88 19.57 6.12
C ALA A 81 -10.41 18.46 7.04
N GLN A 82 -11.59 17.96 6.73
CA GLN A 82 -12.13 16.74 7.33
C GLN A 82 -12.45 15.71 6.24
N ILE A 83 -12.24 14.45 6.56
CA ILE A 83 -12.69 13.30 5.78
C ILE A 83 -13.48 12.39 6.72
N ASP A 84 -14.77 12.24 6.46
CA ASP A 84 -15.72 11.49 7.30
C ASP A 84 -15.64 11.97 8.78
N GLY A 85 -15.58 13.29 8.99
CA GLY A 85 -15.46 13.95 10.28
C GLY A 85 -14.05 13.90 10.92
N ARG A 86 -13.09 13.23 10.30
CA ARG A 86 -11.71 13.12 10.79
C ARG A 86 -10.86 14.28 10.27
N PRO A 87 -10.17 15.04 11.14
CA PRO A 87 -9.23 16.05 10.71
C PRO A 87 -8.07 15.46 9.91
N VAL A 88 -7.72 16.11 8.81
CA VAL A 88 -6.63 15.72 7.90
C VAL A 88 -5.89 16.93 7.38
N VAL A 89 -4.67 16.73 6.90
CA VAL A 89 -3.94 17.70 6.07
C VAL A 89 -4.05 17.26 4.61
N VAL A 90 -4.37 18.21 3.74
CA VAL A 90 -4.40 17.99 2.28
C VAL A 90 -3.39 18.91 1.61
N VAL A 91 -2.62 18.35 0.69
CA VAL A 91 -1.68 19.10 -0.16
C VAL A 91 -1.82 18.60 -1.60
N GLY A 92 -2.10 19.52 -2.53
CA GLY A 92 -2.32 19.21 -3.94
C GLY A 92 -1.43 20.05 -4.86
N ASP A 93 -0.93 19.40 -5.92
CA ASP A 93 -0.16 20.04 -6.97
C ASP A 93 -1.12 20.54 -8.05
N ASP A 94 -1.03 21.84 -8.42
CA ASP A 94 -1.79 22.44 -9.52
C ASP A 94 -1.01 22.33 -10.84
N PHE A 95 -1.47 21.43 -11.69
CA PHE A 95 -0.86 21.23 -13.00
C PHE A 95 -1.13 22.37 -13.99
N THR A 96 -2.17 23.17 -13.76
CA THR A 96 -2.51 24.31 -14.63
C THR A 96 -1.48 25.44 -14.52
N VAL A 97 -0.76 25.52 -13.38
CA VAL A 97 0.34 26.48 -13.18
C VAL A 97 1.67 25.79 -13.51
N ARG A 98 2.20 26.09 -14.69
CA ARG A 98 3.50 25.61 -15.20
C ARG A 98 3.67 24.08 -15.16
N GLY A 99 2.59 23.32 -15.36
CA GLY A 99 2.63 21.86 -15.41
C GLY A 99 3.09 21.22 -14.09
N GLY A 100 2.75 21.80 -12.94
CA GLY A 100 3.17 21.30 -11.63
C GLY A 100 4.70 21.32 -11.42
N SER A 101 5.42 22.22 -12.10
CA SER A 101 6.87 22.33 -12.00
C SER A 101 7.29 23.01 -10.70
N ALA A 102 8.38 22.53 -10.09
CA ALA A 102 8.90 23.06 -8.83
C ALA A 102 9.35 24.53 -8.88
N ASP A 103 9.62 25.08 -10.08
CA ASP A 103 10.00 26.48 -10.27
C ASP A 103 8.82 27.46 -10.13
N ALA A 104 7.58 26.95 -10.11
CA ALA A 104 6.37 27.72 -9.79
C ALA A 104 5.88 27.45 -8.35
N THR A 105 6.55 26.62 -7.60
CA THR A 105 6.18 26.30 -6.21
C THR A 105 6.81 27.29 -5.25
N ILE A 106 6.04 27.76 -4.29
CA ILE A 106 6.57 28.37 -3.08
C ILE A 106 6.88 27.23 -2.12
N ARG A 107 8.17 26.92 -1.95
CA ARG A 107 8.67 25.72 -1.26
C ARG A 107 8.17 25.56 0.18
N GLU A 108 7.88 26.66 0.82
CA GLU A 108 7.37 26.73 2.18
C GLU A 108 5.97 26.09 2.29
N LYS A 109 5.15 26.15 1.26
CA LYS A 109 3.78 25.58 1.28
C LYS A 109 3.80 24.05 1.44
N PRO A 110 4.37 23.25 0.53
CA PRO A 110 4.40 21.80 0.69
C PRO A 110 5.21 21.36 1.92
N LEU A 111 6.24 22.13 2.32
CA LEU A 111 6.97 21.87 3.56
C LEU A 111 6.06 22.05 4.79
N MET A 112 5.30 23.15 4.86
CA MET A 112 4.38 23.43 5.96
C MET A 112 3.28 22.37 6.06
N ALA A 113 2.77 21.87 4.93
CA ALA A 113 1.78 20.79 4.93
C ALA A 113 2.34 19.51 5.57
N GLU A 114 3.54 19.09 5.17
CA GLU A 114 4.19 17.90 5.74
C GLU A 114 4.52 18.08 7.22
N GLN A 115 5.03 19.26 7.61
CA GLN A 115 5.31 19.59 9.00
C GLN A 115 4.04 19.66 9.84
N MET A 116 2.97 20.26 9.31
CA MET A 116 1.68 20.33 10.00
C MET A 116 1.10 18.94 10.28
N ALA A 117 1.18 18.00 9.32
CA ALA A 117 0.79 16.62 9.55
C ALA A 117 1.62 15.97 10.65
N HIS A 118 2.93 16.20 10.65
CA HIS A 118 3.87 15.70 11.66
C HIS A 118 3.56 16.23 13.06
N ASP A 119 3.50 17.55 13.21
CA ASP A 119 3.43 18.21 14.52
C ASP A 119 2.03 18.12 15.14
N LEU A 120 0.97 18.13 14.29
CA LEU A 120 -0.42 17.99 14.73
C LEU A 120 -0.89 16.54 14.78
N LYS A 121 -0.06 15.57 14.37
CA LYS A 121 -0.40 14.14 14.34
C LYS A 121 -1.67 13.86 13.52
N LEU A 122 -1.76 14.45 12.32
CA LEU A 122 -2.89 14.32 11.42
C LEU A 122 -2.52 13.52 10.18
N PRO A 123 -3.42 12.66 9.67
CA PRO A 123 -3.23 12.03 8.35
C PRO A 123 -2.97 13.07 7.27
N ILE A 124 -2.10 12.74 6.31
CA ILE A 124 -1.83 13.61 5.17
C ILE A 124 -2.22 12.94 3.86
N ILE A 125 -2.95 13.67 3.01
CA ILE A 125 -3.31 13.26 1.67
C ILE A 125 -2.55 14.12 0.68
N ARG A 126 -1.76 13.48 -0.18
CA ARG A 126 -0.97 14.09 -1.25
C ARG A 126 -1.67 13.87 -2.59
N ILE A 127 -2.20 14.93 -3.18
CA ILE A 127 -2.77 14.92 -4.55
C ILE A 127 -1.65 15.37 -5.48
N ILE A 128 -1.09 14.45 -6.25
CA ILE A 128 0.17 14.66 -6.97
C ILE A 128 -0.08 14.67 -8.48
N GLU A 129 0.34 15.78 -9.12
CA GLU A 129 0.38 15.90 -10.56
C GLU A 129 1.52 16.86 -10.96
N GLY A 130 2.53 16.35 -11.69
CA GLY A 130 3.65 17.15 -12.14
C GLY A 130 5.02 16.57 -11.78
N SER A 131 6.07 17.33 -12.07
CA SER A 131 7.44 16.86 -11.85
C SER A 131 7.92 17.01 -10.40
N GLY A 132 7.27 17.86 -9.61
CA GLY A 132 7.58 18.07 -8.18
C GLY A 132 9.07 18.31 -7.84
N GLY A 133 9.93 18.24 -8.80
CA GLY A 133 11.40 18.24 -8.67
C GLY A 133 12.01 19.48 -9.31
N GLY A 134 13.31 19.66 -9.12
CA GLY A 134 14.09 20.84 -9.45
C GLY A 134 13.80 21.49 -10.80
N GLY A 135 14.20 22.73 -10.92
CA GLY A 135 14.01 23.51 -12.14
C GLY A 135 14.63 22.87 -13.38
N SER A 136 14.16 23.25 -14.55
CA SER A 136 14.73 22.81 -15.81
C SER A 136 16.19 23.26 -15.94
N VAL A 137 16.93 22.67 -16.88
CA VAL A 137 18.32 23.12 -17.18
C VAL A 137 18.38 24.63 -17.44
N LYS A 138 17.29 25.22 -17.96
CA LYS A 138 17.17 26.67 -18.15
C LYS A 138 17.23 27.48 -16.86
N THR A 139 16.91 26.89 -15.70
CA THR A 139 17.03 27.61 -14.41
C THR A 139 18.48 27.90 -14.03
N ILE A 140 19.45 27.15 -14.57
CA ILE A 140 20.88 27.44 -14.39
C ILE A 140 21.20 28.81 -15.00
N GLU A 141 20.67 29.09 -16.20
CA GLU A 141 20.86 30.38 -16.88
C GLU A 141 20.18 31.52 -16.13
N THR A 142 18.91 31.33 -15.70
CA THR A 142 18.14 32.40 -15.03
C THR A 142 18.64 32.69 -13.62
N GLN A 143 19.22 31.70 -12.92
CA GLN A 143 19.74 31.84 -11.56
C GLN A 143 21.25 32.14 -11.54
N GLY A 144 21.94 32.01 -12.68
CA GLY A 144 23.38 32.17 -12.79
C GLY A 144 24.20 31.12 -12.01
N ARG A 145 23.57 30.03 -11.60
CA ARG A 145 24.22 28.95 -10.83
C ARG A 145 23.43 27.64 -10.88
N ALA A 146 24.12 26.52 -10.76
CA ALA A 146 23.50 25.22 -10.59
C ALA A 146 22.82 25.08 -9.21
N ASN A 147 21.70 24.36 -9.17
CA ASN A 147 21.06 23.97 -7.92
C ASN A 147 21.81 22.79 -7.32
N LEU A 148 22.21 22.87 -6.03
CA LEU A 148 22.76 21.75 -5.28
C LEU A 148 21.63 21.05 -4.50
N PRO A 149 21.22 19.85 -4.90
CA PRO A 149 20.27 19.05 -4.12
C PRO A 149 20.85 18.73 -2.74
N GLY A 150 20.01 18.70 -1.71
CA GLY A 150 20.44 18.28 -0.38
C GLY A 150 21.22 19.32 0.43
N ARG A 151 21.23 20.60 0.02
CA ARG A 151 21.85 21.67 0.82
C ARG A 151 21.23 21.75 2.22
N VAL A 152 22.04 22.02 3.24
CA VAL A 152 21.59 22.29 4.62
C VAL A 152 20.45 23.32 4.62
N GLY A 153 19.35 23.02 5.32
CA GLY A 153 18.13 23.83 5.32
C GLY A 153 17.23 23.64 4.11
N SER A 154 17.65 22.88 3.08
CA SER A 154 16.82 22.55 1.92
C SER A 154 16.23 21.13 1.95
N ASN A 155 16.63 20.29 2.92
CA ASN A 155 16.23 18.89 3.03
C ASN A 155 14.98 18.65 3.88
N LEU A 156 14.44 19.67 4.53
CA LEU A 156 13.26 19.55 5.39
C LEU A 156 12.06 18.90 4.70
N PRO A 157 11.75 19.18 3.41
CA PRO A 157 10.66 18.48 2.72
C PRO A 157 10.87 16.96 2.67
N TYR A 158 12.08 16.51 2.42
CA TYR A 158 12.39 15.06 2.38
C TYR A 158 12.33 14.43 3.77
N TYR A 159 12.76 15.17 4.79
CA TYR A 159 12.69 14.72 6.18
C TYR A 159 11.26 14.36 6.56
N TYR A 160 10.33 15.32 6.50
CA TYR A 160 8.94 15.08 6.88
C TYR A 160 8.22 14.10 5.95
N THR A 161 8.51 14.12 4.64
CA THR A 161 7.93 13.17 3.67
C THR A 161 8.17 11.72 4.06
N THR A 162 9.33 11.42 4.66
CA THR A 162 9.70 10.06 5.07
C THR A 162 9.42 9.76 6.54
N THR A 163 9.61 10.74 7.44
CA THR A 163 9.36 10.53 8.88
C THR A 163 7.87 10.42 9.21
N ASN A 164 7.00 11.08 8.44
CA ASN A 164 5.55 10.92 8.57
C ASN A 164 5.09 9.47 8.38
N LEU A 165 5.84 8.63 7.67
CA LEU A 165 5.54 7.20 7.53
C LEU A 165 5.61 6.42 8.85
N GLY A 166 6.26 6.95 9.87
CA GLY A 166 6.29 6.36 11.21
C GLY A 166 5.29 6.97 12.19
N LEU A 167 4.51 7.98 11.78
CA LEU A 167 3.72 8.78 12.71
C LEU A 167 2.24 8.89 12.36
N VAL A 168 1.90 9.10 11.09
CA VAL A 168 0.54 9.39 10.63
C VAL A 168 0.22 8.64 9.35
N PRO A 169 -1.05 8.30 9.07
CA PRO A 169 -1.43 7.77 7.77
C PRO A 169 -1.08 8.72 6.63
N VAL A 170 -0.38 8.23 5.62
CA VAL A 170 0.00 8.95 4.42
C VAL A 170 -0.64 8.29 3.21
N VAL A 171 -1.48 9.03 2.48
CA VAL A 171 -2.10 8.59 1.24
C VAL A 171 -1.61 9.45 0.09
N ALA A 172 -1.29 8.83 -1.05
CA ALA A 172 -0.85 9.53 -2.25
C ALA A 172 -1.73 9.19 -3.46
N LEU A 173 -2.27 10.22 -4.09
CA LEU A 173 -3.12 10.14 -5.28
C LEU A 173 -2.36 10.67 -6.48
N GLY A 174 -1.98 9.81 -7.42
CA GLY A 174 -1.37 10.18 -8.68
C GLY A 174 -2.46 10.38 -9.74
N LEU A 175 -2.87 11.61 -9.97
CA LEU A 175 -4.06 11.93 -10.81
C LEU A 175 -3.69 12.59 -12.13
N GLY A 176 -2.49 12.32 -12.64
CA GLY A 176 -1.99 12.79 -13.91
C GLY A 176 -0.56 12.28 -14.15
N SER A 177 0.25 13.05 -14.89
CA SER A 177 1.66 12.67 -15.09
C SER A 177 2.49 13.08 -13.88
N VAL A 178 3.11 12.11 -13.23
CA VAL A 178 3.92 12.27 -12.00
C VAL A 178 5.36 11.85 -12.26
N ALA A 179 6.32 12.73 -12.00
CA ALA A 179 7.74 12.43 -12.25
C ALA A 179 8.67 12.94 -11.14
N GLY A 180 9.88 12.37 -11.06
CA GLY A 180 10.94 12.85 -10.20
C GLY A 180 10.56 12.91 -8.72
N LEU A 181 10.64 14.10 -8.10
CA LEU A 181 10.27 14.25 -6.67
C LEU A 181 8.79 13.95 -6.41
N GLY A 182 7.89 14.28 -7.36
CA GLY A 182 6.47 13.91 -7.28
C GLY A 182 6.31 12.38 -7.17
N ALA A 183 7.04 11.62 -8.00
CA ALA A 183 7.04 10.15 -7.95
C ALA A 183 7.61 9.61 -6.61
N ALA A 184 8.66 10.23 -6.09
CA ALA A 184 9.21 9.86 -4.78
C ALA A 184 8.20 10.15 -3.64
N ARG A 185 7.49 11.30 -3.69
CA ARG A 185 6.43 11.63 -2.72
C ARG A 185 5.25 10.65 -2.83
N MET A 186 4.95 10.14 -4.02
CA MET A 186 3.91 9.14 -4.23
C MET A 186 4.30 7.79 -3.63
N ALA A 187 5.51 7.31 -3.91
CA ALA A 187 6.01 6.05 -3.37
C ALA A 187 6.18 6.10 -1.84
N ALA A 188 6.52 7.27 -1.26
CA ALA A 188 6.62 7.48 0.18
C ALA A 188 5.23 7.63 0.83
N SER A 189 4.40 6.60 0.73
CA SER A 189 3.03 6.56 1.28
C SER A 189 2.67 5.18 1.80
N HIS A 190 1.69 5.13 2.69
CA HIS A 190 1.11 3.88 3.18
C HIS A 190 0.15 3.25 2.18
N TYR A 191 -0.54 4.08 1.42
CA TYR A 191 -1.42 3.69 0.33
C TYR A 191 -1.30 4.67 -0.82
N SER A 192 -1.11 4.15 -2.02
CA SER A 192 -1.00 4.92 -3.25
C SER A 192 -1.98 4.42 -4.31
N VAL A 193 -2.63 5.35 -4.99
CA VAL A 193 -3.57 5.02 -6.06
C VAL A 193 -3.40 5.96 -7.24
N MET A 194 -3.55 5.44 -8.47
CA MET A 194 -3.51 6.20 -9.71
C MET A 194 -4.74 5.92 -10.57
N THR A 195 -5.09 6.86 -11.44
CA THR A 195 -6.12 6.64 -12.46
C THR A 195 -5.53 5.97 -13.69
N LYS A 196 -6.28 5.00 -14.27
CA LYS A 196 -5.76 4.18 -15.40
C LYS A 196 -5.52 5.00 -16.66
N GLU A 197 -6.50 5.79 -17.09
CA GLU A 197 -6.49 6.44 -18.40
C GLU A 197 -5.80 7.81 -18.41
N THR A 198 -5.65 8.44 -17.24
CA THR A 198 -5.16 9.83 -17.17
C THR A 198 -3.80 9.94 -16.49
N SER A 199 -3.36 8.93 -15.73
CA SER A 199 -2.14 9.00 -14.92
C SER A 199 -0.98 8.16 -15.46
N ALA A 200 0.22 8.62 -15.19
CA ALA A 200 1.45 7.88 -15.42
C ALA A 200 2.51 8.31 -14.40
N LEU A 201 3.32 7.37 -13.92
CA LEU A 201 4.36 7.60 -12.91
C LEU A 201 5.73 7.28 -13.47
N PHE A 202 6.71 8.17 -13.27
CA PHE A 202 8.06 7.99 -13.81
C PHE A 202 9.14 8.40 -12.81
N VAL A 203 10.28 7.77 -12.91
CA VAL A 203 11.54 8.34 -12.38
C VAL A 203 11.91 9.60 -13.20
N ALA A 204 11.84 9.50 -14.54
CA ALA A 204 12.01 10.61 -15.47
C ALA A 204 10.99 10.43 -16.61
N GLY A 205 10.34 11.52 -17.03
CA GLY A 205 9.31 11.46 -18.08
C GLY A 205 9.85 11.17 -19.48
N PRO A 206 8.96 10.83 -20.44
CA PRO A 206 9.32 10.46 -21.80
C PRO A 206 10.30 11.42 -22.51
N PRO A 207 10.19 12.75 -22.39
CA PRO A 207 11.14 13.65 -23.03
C PRO A 207 12.60 13.42 -22.62
N VAL A 208 12.84 13.07 -21.35
CA VAL A 208 14.19 12.80 -20.82
C VAL A 208 14.67 11.41 -21.24
N VAL A 209 13.80 10.41 -21.12
CA VAL A 209 14.13 9.02 -21.47
C VAL A 209 14.38 8.90 -22.98
N ASN A 210 13.50 9.45 -23.81
CA ASN A 210 13.60 9.37 -25.27
C ASN A 210 14.82 10.14 -25.82
N ALA A 211 15.28 11.17 -25.11
CA ALA A 211 16.51 11.88 -25.48
C ALA A 211 17.78 10.97 -25.39
N LEU A 212 17.72 9.89 -24.61
CA LEU A 212 18.80 8.91 -24.49
C LEU A 212 18.68 7.75 -25.50
N ILE A 213 17.54 7.62 -26.19
CA ILE A 213 17.26 6.55 -27.15
C ILE A 213 17.54 7.08 -28.55
N LYS A 214 18.55 6.51 -29.23
CA LYS A 214 18.95 6.92 -30.58
C LYS A 214 17.93 6.53 -31.65
N ASP A 215 17.31 5.38 -31.48
CA ASP A 215 16.29 4.86 -32.39
C ASP A 215 14.94 5.52 -32.04
N ARG A 216 14.40 6.33 -32.97
CA ARG A 216 13.13 7.02 -32.76
C ARG A 216 11.93 6.10 -32.74
N ASP A 217 12.01 4.93 -33.41
CA ASP A 217 10.94 3.93 -33.42
C ASP A 217 10.82 3.20 -32.06
N ALA A 218 11.87 3.28 -31.24
CA ALA A 218 11.91 2.78 -29.87
C ALA A 218 11.48 3.83 -28.81
N HIS A 219 11.04 5.02 -29.21
CA HIS A 219 10.56 6.03 -28.29
C HIS A 219 9.27 5.59 -27.61
N LEU A 220 9.18 5.79 -26.30
CA LEU A 220 8.06 5.39 -25.48
C LEU A 220 7.13 6.58 -25.21
N ASP A 221 5.83 6.36 -25.30
CA ASP A 221 4.85 7.29 -24.75
C ASP A 221 4.75 7.19 -23.22
N ARG A 222 3.93 8.06 -22.62
CA ARG A 222 3.79 8.11 -21.16
C ARG A 222 3.23 6.83 -20.55
N PHE A 223 2.32 6.15 -21.23
CA PHE A 223 1.69 4.94 -20.71
C PHE A 223 2.57 3.71 -20.92
N GLN A 224 3.28 3.64 -22.05
CA GLN A 224 4.28 2.60 -22.30
C GLN A 224 5.45 2.67 -21.32
N LEU A 225 5.79 3.88 -20.84
CA LEU A 225 6.90 4.08 -19.89
C LEU A 225 6.46 3.93 -18.43
N GLY A 226 5.28 4.44 -18.07
CA GLY A 226 4.87 4.54 -16.66
C GLY A 226 3.39 4.44 -16.41
N GLY A 227 2.64 3.75 -17.29
CA GLY A 227 1.22 3.50 -17.12
C GLY A 227 0.92 2.56 -15.94
N TRP A 228 -0.33 2.51 -15.56
CA TRP A 228 -0.80 1.78 -14.39
C TRP A 228 -0.43 0.29 -14.38
N GLU A 229 -0.43 -0.38 -15.53
CA GLU A 229 -0.08 -1.80 -15.62
C GLU A 229 1.36 -2.08 -15.19
N ILE A 230 2.28 -1.15 -15.50
CA ILE A 230 3.69 -1.24 -15.11
C ILE A 230 3.80 -0.94 -13.61
N GLN A 231 3.23 0.18 -13.18
CA GLN A 231 3.47 0.72 -11.83
C GLN A 231 2.80 -0.12 -10.73
N THR A 232 1.63 -0.72 -11.02
CA THR A 232 0.99 -1.64 -10.07
C THR A 232 1.63 -3.03 -10.06
N ARG A 233 2.23 -3.49 -11.18
CA ARG A 233 2.89 -4.80 -11.23
C ARG A 233 4.28 -4.80 -10.60
N CYS A 234 4.98 -3.68 -10.67
CA CYS A 234 6.29 -3.53 -10.01
C CYS A 234 6.20 -3.09 -8.54
N GLY A 235 5.00 -2.79 -8.04
CA GLY A 235 4.76 -2.40 -6.66
C GLY A 235 5.08 -0.94 -6.33
N ALA A 236 5.32 -0.09 -7.34
CA ALA A 236 5.55 1.33 -7.13
C ALA A 236 4.26 2.08 -6.74
N VAL A 237 3.11 1.55 -7.15
CA VAL A 237 1.77 2.03 -6.80
C VAL A 237 0.93 0.84 -6.35
N ASP A 238 0.14 1.01 -5.28
CA ASP A 238 -0.67 -0.09 -4.74
C ASP A 238 -1.82 -0.46 -5.67
N ASP A 239 -2.61 0.52 -6.12
CA ASP A 239 -3.82 0.27 -6.89
C ASP A 239 -4.03 1.27 -8.03
N ALA A 240 -4.81 0.85 -9.03
CA ALA A 240 -5.25 1.71 -10.10
C ALA A 240 -6.78 1.62 -10.25
N VAL A 241 -7.41 2.78 -10.44
CA VAL A 241 -8.87 2.96 -10.52
C VAL A 241 -9.28 3.60 -11.84
N ASP A 242 -10.57 3.51 -12.18
CA ASP A 242 -11.07 4.03 -13.46
C ASP A 242 -11.35 5.54 -13.41
N SER A 243 -11.57 6.11 -12.23
CA SER A 243 -11.88 7.53 -12.07
C SER A 243 -11.23 8.16 -10.82
N GLU A 244 -11.11 9.49 -10.82
CA GLU A 244 -10.66 10.25 -9.65
C GLU A 244 -11.63 10.08 -8.46
N ALA A 245 -12.93 9.96 -8.71
CA ALA A 245 -13.93 9.69 -7.67
C ALA A 245 -13.72 8.34 -6.97
N GLU A 246 -13.33 7.31 -7.72
CA GLU A 246 -12.96 6.01 -7.12
C GLU A 246 -11.67 6.12 -6.28
N ALA A 247 -10.70 6.96 -6.69
CA ALA A 247 -9.51 7.22 -5.89
C ALA A 247 -9.86 7.90 -4.57
N PHE A 248 -10.81 8.83 -4.57
CA PHE A 248 -11.31 9.49 -3.35
C PHE A 248 -12.04 8.49 -2.43
N ALA A 249 -12.90 7.65 -3.00
CA ALA A 249 -13.58 6.59 -2.26
C ALA A 249 -12.60 5.58 -1.63
N ALA A 250 -11.56 5.17 -2.37
CA ALA A 250 -10.51 4.29 -1.87
C ALA A 250 -9.72 4.96 -0.72
N THR A 251 -9.43 6.25 -0.83
CA THR A 251 -8.77 7.03 0.23
C THR A 251 -9.59 7.06 1.52
N ARG A 252 -10.89 7.40 1.43
CA ARG A 252 -11.80 7.39 2.58
C ARG A 252 -11.85 6.00 3.22
N ARG A 253 -11.99 4.97 2.39
CA ARG A 253 -12.04 3.57 2.85
C ARG A 253 -10.75 3.15 3.54
N PHE A 254 -9.58 3.44 2.98
CA PHE A 254 -8.28 3.16 3.61
C PHE A 254 -8.16 3.84 4.98
N LEU A 255 -8.43 5.12 5.05
CA LEU A 255 -8.35 5.88 6.30
C LEU A 255 -9.31 5.36 7.37
N SER A 256 -10.46 4.78 6.99
CA SER A 256 -11.44 4.25 7.94
C SER A 256 -10.91 3.12 8.81
N TYR A 257 -9.86 2.41 8.38
CA TYR A 257 -9.25 1.30 9.14
C TYR A 257 -8.16 1.76 10.10
N LEU A 258 -7.65 2.98 9.96
CA LEU A 258 -6.47 3.46 10.66
C LEU A 258 -6.81 4.51 11.72
N PRO A 259 -5.96 4.67 12.74
CA PRO A 259 -6.07 5.79 13.68
C PRO A 259 -5.63 7.10 13.00
N PRO A 260 -5.86 8.26 13.62
CA PRO A 260 -5.30 9.53 13.14
C PRO A 260 -3.77 9.56 13.17
N SER A 261 -3.17 8.93 14.16
CA SER A 261 -1.71 8.80 14.34
C SER A 261 -1.37 7.53 15.12
N VAL A 262 -0.09 7.24 15.24
CA VAL A 262 0.42 6.12 16.06
C VAL A 262 0.12 6.26 17.55
N ASP A 263 -0.20 7.46 18.01
CA ASP A 263 -0.52 7.73 19.42
C ASP A 263 -1.92 7.26 19.81
N GLU A 264 -2.70 6.77 18.86
CA GLU A 264 -4.04 6.24 19.06
C GLU A 264 -4.18 4.82 18.48
N LEU A 265 -5.18 4.10 18.94
CA LEU A 265 -5.52 2.79 18.37
C LEU A 265 -6.55 2.93 17.25
N PRO A 266 -6.51 2.05 16.23
CA PRO A 266 -7.53 2.00 15.20
C PRO A 266 -8.95 1.90 15.80
N PRO A 267 -9.89 2.76 15.37
CA PRO A 267 -11.22 2.79 15.95
C PRO A 267 -12.03 1.55 15.53
N ARG A 268 -12.75 0.97 16.49
CA ARG A 268 -13.71 -0.09 16.16
C ARG A 268 -14.87 0.53 15.38
N GLY A 269 -15.18 -0.06 14.23
CA GLY A 269 -16.36 0.28 13.44
C GLY A 269 -17.63 -0.39 13.95
N PRO A 270 -18.76 -0.17 13.27
CA PRO A 270 -20.02 -0.82 13.59
C PRO A 270 -19.90 -2.34 13.49
N ARG A 271 -20.58 -3.05 14.40
CA ARG A 271 -20.75 -4.50 14.35
C ARG A 271 -21.96 -4.81 13.47
N THR A 272 -21.72 -5.03 12.19
CA THR A 272 -22.79 -5.16 11.18
C THR A 272 -23.01 -6.59 10.71
N ASP A 273 -22.15 -7.53 11.11
CA ASP A 273 -22.19 -8.92 10.65
C ASP A 273 -22.32 -9.89 11.85
N ASP A 274 -23.00 -11.01 11.64
CA ASP A 274 -23.16 -12.03 12.67
C ASP A 274 -21.80 -12.61 13.09
N PRO A 275 -21.40 -12.50 14.37
CA PRO A 275 -20.15 -13.04 14.87
C PRO A 275 -20.10 -14.57 14.81
N ALA A 276 -21.23 -15.25 14.81
CA ALA A 276 -21.37 -16.70 14.76
C ALA A 276 -21.63 -17.24 13.33
N ARG A 277 -21.58 -16.39 12.31
CA ARG A 277 -21.81 -16.79 10.91
C ARG A 277 -20.90 -17.93 10.48
N ARG A 278 -21.51 -18.97 9.92
CA ARG A 278 -20.84 -20.15 9.35
C ARG A 278 -21.19 -20.24 7.86
N ASP A 279 -20.19 -20.14 7.03
CA ASP A 279 -20.38 -20.30 5.58
C ASP A 279 -20.05 -21.74 5.19
N GLU A 280 -21.09 -22.52 4.82
CA GLU A 280 -20.98 -23.98 4.56
C GLU A 280 -19.99 -24.34 3.46
N PHE A 281 -19.79 -23.48 2.45
CA PHE A 281 -18.85 -23.75 1.36
C PHE A 281 -17.39 -23.89 1.84
N LEU A 282 -17.05 -23.35 3.01
CA LEU A 282 -15.71 -23.47 3.58
C LEU A 282 -15.31 -24.92 3.88
N PHE A 283 -16.31 -25.79 4.10
CA PHE A 283 -16.06 -27.21 4.37
C PHE A 283 -15.44 -27.95 3.17
N ASP A 284 -15.86 -27.61 1.95
CA ASP A 284 -15.42 -28.28 0.73
C ASP A 284 -14.57 -27.40 -0.20
N VAL A 285 -14.25 -26.17 0.20
CA VAL A 285 -13.54 -25.20 -0.65
C VAL A 285 -12.12 -25.64 -1.00
N ILE A 286 -11.47 -26.43 -0.15
CA ILE A 286 -10.12 -26.95 -0.41
C ILE A 286 -10.23 -28.29 -1.13
N PRO A 287 -9.77 -28.39 -2.38
CA PRO A 287 -9.84 -29.63 -3.14
C PRO A 287 -9.02 -30.77 -2.50
N ARG A 288 -9.60 -31.97 -2.40
CA ARG A 288 -8.86 -33.19 -2.02
C ARG A 288 -7.70 -33.50 -2.97
N ASN A 289 -7.87 -33.21 -4.25
CA ASN A 289 -6.79 -33.32 -5.23
C ASN A 289 -5.79 -32.17 -5.04
N ARG A 290 -4.60 -32.49 -4.59
CA ARG A 290 -3.53 -31.57 -4.20
C ARG A 290 -3.02 -30.68 -5.35
N ARG A 291 -3.16 -31.14 -6.61
CA ARG A 291 -2.75 -30.38 -7.81
C ARG A 291 -3.77 -29.35 -8.24
N ARG A 292 -5.00 -29.39 -7.67
CA ARG A 292 -6.03 -28.40 -7.97
C ARG A 292 -5.85 -27.18 -7.09
N VAL A 293 -5.92 -26.02 -7.72
CA VAL A 293 -5.95 -24.71 -7.03
C VAL A 293 -7.38 -24.35 -6.63
N TYR A 294 -7.51 -23.41 -5.73
CA TYR A 294 -8.78 -22.85 -5.27
C TYR A 294 -8.63 -21.33 -5.10
N LYS A 295 -9.75 -20.62 -5.06
CA LYS A 295 -9.75 -19.16 -4.90
C LYS A 295 -9.70 -18.80 -3.41
N MET A 296 -8.64 -18.11 -3.00
CA MET A 296 -8.48 -17.69 -1.59
C MET A 296 -9.34 -16.48 -1.24
N ARG A 297 -9.56 -15.55 -2.16
CA ARG A 297 -10.34 -14.31 -1.89
C ARG A 297 -11.76 -14.56 -1.34
N PRO A 298 -12.57 -15.48 -1.90
CA PRO A 298 -13.86 -15.83 -1.29
C PRO A 298 -13.74 -16.38 0.14
N ILE A 299 -12.63 -17.06 0.47
CA ILE A 299 -12.38 -17.53 1.84
C ILE A 299 -12.10 -16.33 2.75
N VAL A 300 -11.26 -15.39 2.33
CA VAL A 300 -11.01 -14.14 3.07
C VAL A 300 -12.33 -13.41 3.34
N GLU A 301 -13.15 -13.20 2.30
CA GLU A 301 -14.44 -12.50 2.41
C GLU A 301 -15.44 -13.22 3.33
N ALA A 302 -15.38 -14.56 3.39
CA ALA A 302 -16.24 -15.36 4.27
C ALA A 302 -15.86 -15.25 5.74
N VAL A 303 -14.59 -15.04 6.08
CA VAL A 303 -14.12 -15.07 7.47
C VAL A 303 -14.03 -13.69 8.13
N VAL A 304 -14.02 -12.60 7.33
CA VAL A 304 -14.10 -11.21 7.83
C VAL A 304 -15.53 -10.67 7.81
N ASP A 305 -15.76 -9.48 8.33
CA ASP A 305 -17.07 -8.80 8.22
C ASP A 305 -17.40 -8.55 6.75
N ARG A 306 -18.62 -8.87 6.32
CA ARG A 306 -19.03 -8.78 4.91
C ARG A 306 -18.79 -7.39 4.34
N GLY A 307 -18.18 -7.34 3.15
CA GLY A 307 -17.85 -6.10 2.43
C GLY A 307 -16.73 -5.29 3.07
N SER A 308 -16.14 -5.74 4.19
CA SER A 308 -15.06 -4.99 4.85
C SER A 308 -13.68 -5.23 4.24
N PHE A 309 -13.45 -6.26 3.44
CA PHE A 309 -12.12 -6.53 2.90
C PHE A 309 -11.71 -5.47 1.87
N PHE A 310 -10.65 -4.75 2.16
CA PHE A 310 -10.01 -3.76 1.29
C PHE A 310 -8.64 -4.31 0.87
N GLU A 311 -8.60 -4.96 -0.29
CA GLU A 311 -7.36 -5.54 -0.85
C GLU A 311 -6.42 -4.42 -1.30
N MET A 312 -5.12 -4.53 -0.99
CA MET A 312 -4.06 -3.58 -1.35
C MET A 312 -2.99 -4.27 -2.18
N GLY A 313 -2.49 -3.61 -3.21
CA GLY A 313 -1.38 -4.11 -4.03
C GLY A 313 -1.70 -5.41 -4.75
N ARG A 314 -2.90 -5.55 -5.29
CA ARG A 314 -3.39 -6.79 -5.91
C ARG A 314 -2.52 -7.31 -7.05
N MET A 315 -1.87 -6.41 -7.78
CA MET A 315 -1.08 -6.76 -8.98
C MET A 315 0.37 -7.08 -8.67
N PHE A 316 0.90 -6.66 -7.51
CA PHE A 316 2.27 -6.90 -7.06
C PHE A 316 2.35 -8.08 -6.11
N GLY A 317 3.45 -8.85 -6.15
CA GLY A 317 3.68 -9.96 -5.23
C GLY A 317 2.49 -10.93 -5.14
N ARG A 318 1.89 -11.29 -6.25
CA ARG A 318 0.58 -11.96 -6.38
C ARG A 318 0.41 -13.26 -5.59
N PRO A 319 1.47 -14.04 -5.24
CA PRO A 319 1.31 -15.19 -4.34
C PRO A 319 0.77 -14.85 -2.96
N ILE A 320 0.83 -13.58 -2.56
CA ILE A 320 0.32 -13.09 -1.28
C ILE A 320 -0.76 -12.03 -1.52
N ILE A 321 -1.93 -12.25 -0.95
CA ILE A 321 -3.02 -11.30 -0.83
C ILE A 321 -2.77 -10.51 0.45
N THR A 322 -2.87 -9.19 0.39
CA THR A 322 -2.78 -8.29 1.54
C THR A 322 -3.94 -7.30 1.49
N GLY A 323 -4.48 -6.96 2.64
CA GLY A 323 -5.56 -5.99 2.72
C GLY A 323 -6.01 -5.73 4.14
N LEU A 324 -6.79 -4.68 4.32
CA LEU A 324 -7.40 -4.33 5.59
C LEU A 324 -8.83 -4.87 5.63
N ALA A 325 -9.28 -5.27 6.80
CA ALA A 325 -10.64 -5.76 6.99
C ALA A 325 -11.16 -5.43 8.40
N ARG A 326 -12.39 -5.85 8.69
CA ARG A 326 -12.94 -5.78 10.03
C ARG A 326 -13.36 -7.18 10.49
N ILE A 327 -13.19 -7.43 11.77
CA ILE A 327 -13.70 -8.62 12.46
C ILE A 327 -14.47 -8.14 13.68
N ASP A 328 -15.77 -8.35 13.70
CA ASP A 328 -16.67 -7.79 14.71
C ASP A 328 -16.46 -6.27 14.89
N GLY A 329 -16.27 -5.56 13.76
CA GLY A 329 -15.98 -4.15 13.71
C GLY A 329 -14.53 -3.75 14.01
N LEU A 330 -13.67 -4.62 14.57
CA LEU A 330 -12.27 -4.32 14.86
C LEU A 330 -11.45 -4.33 13.56
N PRO A 331 -10.71 -3.25 13.22
CA PRO A 331 -9.79 -3.24 12.10
C PRO A 331 -8.63 -4.23 12.31
N VAL A 332 -8.36 -5.00 11.26
CA VAL A 332 -7.29 -6.00 11.22
C VAL A 332 -6.54 -5.94 9.89
N ALA A 333 -5.28 -6.32 9.90
CA ALA A 333 -4.49 -6.57 8.70
C ALA A 333 -4.65 -8.04 8.29
N VAL A 334 -5.08 -8.30 7.07
CA VAL A 334 -5.29 -9.66 6.54
C VAL A 334 -4.22 -9.98 5.53
N MET A 335 -3.51 -11.07 5.76
CA MET A 335 -2.56 -11.68 4.84
C MET A 335 -3.07 -13.08 4.46
N ALA A 336 -3.03 -13.45 3.18
CA ALA A 336 -3.45 -14.77 2.73
C ALA A 336 -2.60 -15.24 1.54
N SER A 337 -2.33 -16.53 1.46
CA SER A 337 -1.63 -17.11 0.31
C SER A 337 -2.59 -17.25 -0.88
N ASP A 338 -2.15 -16.91 -2.11
CA ASP A 338 -2.92 -17.13 -3.33
C ASP A 338 -2.33 -18.29 -4.15
N PRO A 339 -2.93 -19.49 -4.07
CA PRO A 339 -2.37 -20.65 -4.76
C PRO A 339 -2.45 -20.60 -6.30
N PHE A 340 -3.16 -19.63 -6.88
CA PHE A 340 -3.17 -19.40 -8.33
C PHE A 340 -1.83 -18.89 -8.86
N PHE A 341 -1.00 -18.30 -7.97
CA PHE A 341 0.30 -17.76 -8.34
C PHE A 341 1.39 -18.53 -7.62
N TYR A 342 2.22 -19.26 -8.37
CA TYR A 342 3.33 -20.06 -7.84
C TYR A 342 2.91 -20.99 -6.68
N ALA A 343 1.64 -21.48 -6.71
CA ALA A 343 1.04 -22.28 -5.65
C ALA A 343 1.08 -21.64 -4.24
N GLY A 344 1.19 -20.32 -4.15
CA GLY A 344 1.34 -19.59 -2.88
C GLY A 344 2.79 -19.51 -2.37
N ALA A 345 3.78 -19.91 -3.17
CA ALA A 345 5.20 -19.81 -2.81
C ALA A 345 5.64 -18.35 -2.69
N TRP A 346 6.51 -18.05 -1.73
CA TRP A 346 7.05 -16.71 -1.56
C TRP A 346 8.10 -16.41 -2.64
N THR A 347 7.74 -15.58 -3.61
CA THR A 347 8.66 -14.98 -4.57
C THR A 347 9.37 -13.79 -3.94
N ALA A 348 10.40 -13.26 -4.61
CA ALA A 348 11.09 -12.04 -4.20
C ALA A 348 10.11 -10.86 -3.99
N ASP A 349 9.19 -10.65 -4.94
CA ASP A 349 8.17 -9.59 -4.86
C ASP A 349 7.15 -9.86 -3.75
N ALA A 350 6.77 -11.13 -3.53
CA ALA A 350 5.91 -11.49 -2.42
C ALA A 350 6.55 -11.18 -1.07
N CYS A 351 7.86 -11.41 -0.92
CA CYS A 351 8.61 -11.05 0.28
C CYS A 351 8.62 -9.53 0.51
N ASP A 352 8.88 -8.73 -0.52
CA ASP A 352 8.85 -7.26 -0.41
C ASP A 352 7.44 -6.76 -0.03
N LYS A 353 6.38 -7.33 -0.61
CA LYS A 353 4.99 -7.03 -0.25
C LYS A 353 4.67 -7.39 1.19
N ILE A 354 5.11 -8.56 1.69
CA ILE A 354 4.93 -8.98 3.09
C ILE A 354 5.59 -7.99 4.03
N ILE A 355 6.85 -7.60 3.75
CA ILE A 355 7.58 -6.65 4.60
C ILE A 355 6.79 -5.35 4.73
N ARG A 356 6.43 -4.74 3.59
CA ARG A 356 5.68 -3.48 3.56
C ARG A 356 4.35 -3.58 4.30
N PHE A 357 3.65 -4.70 4.16
CA PHE A 357 2.34 -4.90 4.79
C PHE A 357 2.44 -5.16 6.30
N VAL A 358 3.42 -5.93 6.75
CA VAL A 358 3.67 -6.16 8.18
C VAL A 358 4.13 -4.87 8.85
N ASP A 359 4.99 -4.09 8.18
CA ASP A 359 5.42 -2.78 8.66
C ASP A 359 4.21 -1.81 8.81
N LEU A 360 3.25 -1.83 7.87
CA LEU A 360 2.00 -1.06 7.98
C LEU A 360 1.18 -1.49 9.22
N ALA A 361 1.01 -2.80 9.40
CA ALA A 361 0.26 -3.34 10.53
C ALA A 361 0.92 -2.98 11.87
N GLU A 362 2.24 -3.07 11.94
CA GLU A 362 3.04 -2.70 13.12
C GLU A 362 2.90 -1.20 13.42
N THR A 363 3.07 -0.35 12.39
CA THR A 363 3.00 1.12 12.55
C THR A 363 1.66 1.57 13.15
N PHE A 364 0.55 0.97 12.71
CA PHE A 364 -0.79 1.39 13.14
C PHE A 364 -1.49 0.41 14.07
N HIS A 365 -0.75 -0.49 14.71
CA HIS A 365 -1.25 -1.39 15.77
C HIS A 365 -2.41 -2.28 15.32
N LEU A 366 -2.39 -2.73 14.04
CA LEU A 366 -3.40 -3.62 13.49
C LEU A 366 -3.06 -5.07 13.82
N PRO A 367 -3.97 -5.82 14.48
CA PRO A 367 -3.78 -7.26 14.63
C PRO A 367 -3.71 -7.93 13.25
N VAL A 368 -2.85 -8.93 13.11
CA VAL A 368 -2.67 -9.65 11.84
C VAL A 368 -3.42 -10.97 11.85
N VAL A 369 -4.16 -11.23 10.78
CA VAL A 369 -4.77 -12.53 10.45
C VAL A 369 -4.07 -13.09 9.23
N TYR A 370 -3.53 -14.30 9.34
CA TYR A 370 -2.88 -14.97 8.21
C TYR A 370 -3.55 -16.29 7.85
N LEU A 371 -4.08 -16.38 6.61
CA LEU A 371 -4.59 -17.62 6.02
C LEU A 371 -3.46 -18.24 5.19
N CYS A 372 -2.75 -19.20 5.76
CA CYS A 372 -1.50 -19.74 5.23
C CYS A 372 -1.72 -20.96 4.33
N ASP A 373 -1.26 -20.88 3.07
CA ASP A 373 -1.08 -22.00 2.15
C ASP A 373 0.24 -21.78 1.38
N CYS A 374 1.37 -22.01 2.04
CA CYS A 374 2.70 -21.70 1.55
C CYS A 374 3.56 -22.97 1.38
N PRO A 375 3.87 -23.38 0.14
CA PRO A 375 4.72 -24.56 -0.13
C PRO A 375 6.23 -24.31 0.11
N GLY A 376 6.62 -23.08 0.49
CA GLY A 376 8.00 -22.67 0.67
C GLY A 376 8.35 -21.42 -0.13
N PHE A 377 9.63 -21.11 -0.27
CA PHE A 377 10.10 -20.11 -1.21
C PHE A 377 9.96 -20.59 -2.66
N HIS A 378 9.75 -19.65 -3.58
CA HIS A 378 9.90 -19.93 -5.00
C HIS A 378 11.34 -20.33 -5.29
N ILE A 379 11.53 -21.40 -6.10
CA ILE A 379 12.83 -21.98 -6.41
C ILE A 379 13.12 -21.90 -7.91
N GLY A 380 14.38 -22.03 -8.28
CA GLY A 380 14.86 -22.03 -9.66
C GLY A 380 15.73 -20.82 -9.99
N LEU A 381 16.35 -20.83 -11.17
CA LEU A 381 17.36 -19.85 -11.55
C LEU A 381 16.88 -18.39 -11.44
N GLU A 382 15.66 -18.10 -11.85
CA GLU A 382 15.10 -16.74 -11.78
C GLU A 382 14.84 -16.30 -10.33
N ALA A 383 14.47 -17.22 -9.45
CA ALA A 383 14.33 -16.95 -8.02
C ALA A 383 15.71 -16.62 -7.38
N GLU A 384 16.76 -17.36 -7.76
CA GLU A 384 18.13 -17.07 -7.30
C GLU A 384 18.61 -15.70 -7.79
N LYS A 385 18.41 -15.38 -9.09
CA LYS A 385 18.74 -14.06 -9.66
C LYS A 385 18.00 -12.90 -8.97
N ALA A 386 16.76 -13.13 -8.54
CA ALA A 386 15.96 -12.15 -7.81
C ALA A 386 16.33 -12.04 -6.32
N ALA A 387 17.34 -12.78 -5.86
CA ALA A 387 17.78 -12.86 -4.47
C ALA A 387 16.64 -13.23 -3.48
N THR A 388 15.79 -14.19 -3.87
CA THR A 388 14.61 -14.59 -3.11
C THR A 388 14.95 -14.96 -1.66
N ILE A 389 16.07 -15.66 -1.42
CA ILE A 389 16.46 -16.03 -0.04
C ILE A 389 16.77 -14.81 0.83
N ARG A 390 17.45 -13.76 0.30
CA ARG A 390 17.74 -12.55 1.06
C ARG A 390 16.48 -11.76 1.37
N LYS A 391 15.60 -11.61 0.39
CA LYS A 391 14.30 -10.95 0.58
C LYS A 391 13.41 -11.76 1.53
N GLY A 392 13.45 -13.08 1.44
CA GLY A 392 12.78 -14.00 2.35
C GLY A 392 13.22 -13.83 3.80
N VAL A 393 14.53 -13.72 4.06
CA VAL A 393 15.04 -13.45 5.42
C VAL A 393 14.59 -12.08 5.92
N ARG A 394 14.49 -11.07 5.06
CA ARG A 394 13.93 -9.77 5.45
C ARG A 394 12.44 -9.87 5.82
N ALA A 395 11.64 -10.62 5.04
CA ALA A 395 10.24 -10.88 5.36
C ALA A 395 10.11 -11.66 6.69
N MET A 396 10.95 -12.66 6.91
CA MET A 396 11.04 -13.37 8.17
C MET A 396 11.37 -12.44 9.34
N ALA A 397 12.29 -11.51 9.16
CA ALA A 397 12.63 -10.52 10.18
C ALA A 397 11.44 -9.61 10.49
N ALA A 398 10.73 -9.11 9.46
CA ALA A 398 9.53 -8.29 9.65
C ALA A 398 8.46 -9.02 10.47
N VAL A 399 8.15 -10.27 10.12
CA VAL A 399 7.17 -11.10 10.86
C VAL A 399 7.63 -11.33 12.31
N ASN A 400 8.87 -11.77 12.53
CA ASN A 400 9.35 -12.10 13.87
C ASN A 400 9.55 -10.88 14.78
N GLN A 401 9.79 -9.71 14.22
CA GLN A 401 9.92 -8.45 14.96
C GLN A 401 8.57 -7.77 15.21
N SER A 402 7.51 -8.21 14.55
CA SER A 402 6.16 -7.65 14.75
C SER A 402 5.71 -7.80 16.19
N SER A 403 5.16 -6.72 16.76
CA SER A 403 4.67 -6.66 18.14
C SER A 403 3.15 -6.75 18.25
N VAL A 404 2.43 -6.63 17.14
CA VAL A 404 0.98 -6.72 17.12
C VAL A 404 0.48 -8.16 17.36
N PRO A 405 -0.75 -8.33 17.89
CA PRO A 405 -1.36 -9.65 18.02
C PRO A 405 -1.49 -10.37 16.67
N TRP A 406 -1.28 -11.68 16.65
CA TRP A 406 -1.24 -12.48 15.44
C TRP A 406 -2.09 -13.74 15.56
N CYS A 407 -2.92 -14.02 14.54
CA CYS A 407 -3.71 -15.24 14.42
C CYS A 407 -3.51 -15.88 13.06
N THR A 408 -3.10 -17.15 13.03
CA THR A 408 -2.81 -17.88 11.80
C THR A 408 -3.69 -19.09 11.65
N PHE A 409 -4.25 -19.27 10.44
CA PHE A 409 -4.91 -20.51 10.02
C PHE A 409 -4.06 -21.21 8.97
N LEU A 410 -3.61 -22.43 9.27
CA LEU A 410 -2.93 -23.30 8.33
C LEU A 410 -3.97 -23.96 7.43
N VAL A 411 -4.25 -23.30 6.29
CA VAL A 411 -5.35 -23.70 5.39
C VAL A 411 -5.01 -24.95 4.62
N ARG A 412 -3.79 -25.05 4.06
CA ARG A 412 -3.35 -26.23 3.32
C ARG A 412 -1.85 -26.49 3.48
N ASN A 413 -0.99 -25.96 2.63
CA ASN A 413 0.45 -26.24 2.63
C ASN A 413 1.19 -25.29 3.59
N VAL A 414 2.13 -25.85 4.37
CA VAL A 414 3.04 -25.08 5.24
C VAL A 414 4.39 -25.80 5.22
N PHE A 415 5.25 -25.44 4.24
CA PHE A 415 6.51 -26.13 4.02
C PHE A 415 7.71 -25.21 4.04
N GLY A 416 8.84 -25.79 4.45
CA GLY A 416 10.14 -25.15 4.42
C GLY A 416 10.20 -23.88 5.29
N VAL A 417 11.21 -23.05 5.02
CA VAL A 417 11.48 -21.84 5.82
C VAL A 417 10.35 -20.82 5.68
N ALA A 418 9.85 -20.57 4.45
CA ALA A 418 8.76 -19.60 4.25
C ALA A 418 7.46 -20.06 4.93
N GLY A 419 7.14 -21.36 4.89
CA GLY A 419 5.99 -21.90 5.62
C GLY A 419 6.16 -21.81 7.14
N ALA A 420 7.39 -21.96 7.65
CA ALA A 420 7.65 -21.84 9.09
C ALA A 420 7.44 -20.41 9.63
N VAL A 421 7.53 -19.40 8.77
CA VAL A 421 7.29 -17.98 9.11
C VAL A 421 5.80 -17.63 8.97
N ASN A 422 4.94 -18.45 9.55
CA ASN A 422 3.50 -18.23 9.53
C ASN A 422 3.00 -17.37 10.70
N GLN A 423 3.83 -17.07 11.68
CA GLN A 423 3.57 -16.18 12.83
C GLN A 423 4.89 -15.76 13.50
N PRO A 424 4.90 -14.72 14.35
CA PRO A 424 6.07 -14.37 15.17
C PRO A 424 6.45 -15.53 16.11
N SER A 425 7.72 -15.94 16.14
CA SER A 425 8.19 -17.06 16.96
C SER A 425 8.57 -16.68 18.38
N GLY A 426 8.81 -15.40 18.66
CA GLY A 426 9.23 -14.90 19.97
C GLY A 426 8.09 -14.43 20.89
N ARG A 427 6.84 -14.56 20.45
CA ARG A 427 5.66 -14.03 21.15
C ARG A 427 4.52 -15.04 21.13
N PHE A 428 3.60 -14.92 22.08
CA PHE A 428 2.35 -15.65 22.02
C PHE A 428 1.54 -15.22 20.80
N SER A 429 1.11 -16.20 20.01
CA SER A 429 0.21 -16.04 18.87
C SER A 429 -0.77 -17.22 18.85
N ILE A 430 -1.93 -17.02 18.24
CA ILE A 430 -2.95 -18.05 18.12
C ILE A 430 -2.81 -18.72 16.76
N ARG A 431 -2.77 -20.05 16.74
CA ARG A 431 -2.62 -20.82 15.51
C ARG A 431 -3.59 -21.98 15.46
N TYR A 432 -4.30 -22.07 14.35
CA TYR A 432 -5.23 -23.14 14.04
C TYR A 432 -4.84 -23.85 12.75
N ALA A 433 -5.23 -25.10 12.59
CA ALA A 433 -5.13 -25.80 11.32
C ALA A 433 -6.51 -26.26 10.83
N TRP A 434 -6.75 -26.12 9.55
CA TRP A 434 -7.88 -26.78 8.91
C TRP A 434 -7.57 -28.27 8.70
N LEU A 435 -8.62 -29.09 8.51
CA LEU A 435 -8.52 -30.52 8.22
C LEU A 435 -7.69 -30.82 6.95
N SER A 436 -7.56 -29.85 6.05
CA SER A 436 -6.77 -29.90 4.82
C SER A 436 -5.28 -29.51 5.03
N GLY A 437 -4.88 -29.13 6.26
CA GLY A 437 -3.54 -28.68 6.61
C GLY A 437 -2.48 -29.77 6.41
N ARG A 438 -1.32 -29.39 5.84
CA ARG A 438 -0.17 -30.25 5.62
C ARG A 438 1.11 -29.44 5.80
N TRP A 439 2.09 -30.02 6.43
CA TRP A 439 3.36 -29.34 6.73
C TRP A 439 4.56 -30.28 6.71
N GLY A 440 5.75 -29.71 6.81
CA GLY A 440 7.02 -30.40 6.84
C GLY A 440 8.17 -29.54 6.30
N SER A 441 9.38 -30.12 6.32
CA SER A 441 10.56 -29.44 5.79
C SER A 441 10.52 -29.30 4.25
N LEU A 442 9.98 -30.33 3.57
CA LEU A 442 9.83 -30.38 2.11
C LEU A 442 8.48 -31.02 1.74
N PRO A 443 7.86 -30.64 0.62
CA PRO A 443 6.79 -31.40 0.02
C PRO A 443 7.25 -32.83 -0.33
N LEU A 444 6.35 -33.82 -0.27
CA LEU A 444 6.71 -35.23 -0.58
C LEU A 444 7.21 -35.37 -2.01
N GLU A 445 6.61 -34.63 -2.94
CA GLU A 445 6.89 -34.71 -4.38
C GLU A 445 8.38 -34.52 -4.73
N GLY A 446 9.08 -33.64 -4.02
CA GLY A 446 10.53 -33.44 -4.17
C GLY A 446 11.37 -34.21 -3.13
N GLY A 447 10.79 -34.41 -1.93
CA GLY A 447 11.48 -35.08 -0.83
C GLY A 447 11.69 -36.59 -1.07
N ILE A 448 10.74 -37.27 -1.68
CA ILE A 448 10.86 -38.69 -2.01
C ILE A 448 12.00 -38.94 -2.99
N GLU A 449 12.09 -38.15 -4.06
CA GLU A 449 13.17 -38.26 -5.04
C GLU A 449 14.56 -38.04 -4.40
N ALA A 450 14.65 -37.11 -3.46
CA ALA A 450 15.91 -36.81 -2.77
C ALA A 450 16.30 -37.91 -1.77
N ALA A 451 15.32 -38.42 -0.98
CA ALA A 451 15.60 -39.32 0.16
C ALA A 451 15.61 -40.80 -0.23
N TYR A 452 14.83 -41.22 -1.22
CA TYR A 452 14.61 -42.63 -1.57
C TYR A 452 15.08 -43.01 -2.95
N ARG A 453 15.87 -42.17 -3.61
CA ARG A 453 16.31 -42.34 -5.00
C ARG A 453 16.91 -43.72 -5.24
N ALA A 454 17.89 -44.13 -4.43
CA ALA A 454 18.56 -45.43 -4.56
C ALA A 454 17.60 -46.62 -4.39
N GLU A 455 16.65 -46.52 -3.45
CA GLU A 455 15.64 -47.56 -3.21
C GLU A 455 14.65 -47.67 -4.39
N ILE A 456 14.26 -46.53 -4.96
CA ILE A 456 13.35 -46.49 -6.14
C ILE A 456 14.05 -47.04 -7.38
N GLU A 457 15.29 -46.60 -7.64
CA GLU A 457 16.07 -47.05 -8.82
C GLU A 457 16.42 -48.54 -8.77
N ALA A 458 16.60 -49.11 -7.57
CA ALA A 458 16.90 -50.55 -7.41
C ALA A 458 15.65 -51.45 -7.45
N ALA A 459 14.44 -50.92 -7.44
CA ALA A 459 13.21 -51.70 -7.45
C ALA A 459 12.90 -52.28 -8.86
N ALA A 460 12.32 -53.47 -8.91
CA ALA A 460 11.86 -54.07 -10.17
C ALA A 460 10.80 -53.21 -10.90
N ASP A 461 9.96 -52.47 -10.15
CA ASP A 461 9.03 -51.46 -10.65
C ASP A 461 9.25 -50.18 -9.83
N PRO A 462 10.04 -49.24 -10.35
CA PRO A 462 10.29 -47.96 -9.71
C PRO A 462 9.03 -47.12 -9.42
N ALA A 463 8.03 -47.20 -10.34
CA ALA A 463 6.80 -46.43 -10.19
C ALA A 463 5.92 -46.99 -9.05
N ALA A 464 5.77 -48.31 -8.99
CA ALA A 464 5.06 -48.98 -7.88
C ALA A 464 5.75 -48.72 -6.54
N LYS A 465 7.09 -48.79 -6.49
CA LYS A 465 7.86 -48.53 -5.26
C LYS A 465 7.71 -47.09 -4.80
N ARG A 466 7.74 -46.15 -5.72
CA ARG A 466 7.48 -44.74 -5.37
C ARG A 466 6.09 -44.55 -4.79
N ALA A 467 5.06 -45.14 -5.40
CA ALA A 467 3.69 -45.04 -4.91
C ALA A 467 3.52 -45.67 -3.52
N GLU A 468 4.19 -46.81 -3.23
CA GLU A 468 4.22 -47.42 -1.93
C GLU A 468 4.83 -46.51 -0.87
N ILE A 469 5.96 -45.86 -1.18
CA ILE A 469 6.64 -44.92 -0.28
C ILE A 469 5.74 -43.70 -0.03
N GLU A 470 5.14 -43.16 -1.08
CA GLU A 470 4.23 -42.00 -0.99
C GLU A 470 3.04 -42.33 -0.07
N ASP A 471 2.35 -43.46 -0.29
CA ASP A 471 1.21 -43.88 0.55
C ASP A 471 1.59 -44.08 2.02
N ARG A 472 2.75 -44.71 2.27
CA ARG A 472 3.30 -44.90 3.62
C ARG A 472 3.55 -43.58 4.31
N LEU A 473 4.23 -42.64 3.64
CA LEU A 473 4.54 -41.32 4.19
C LEU A 473 3.29 -40.45 4.40
N GLU A 474 2.32 -40.52 3.48
CA GLU A 474 1.06 -39.81 3.63
C GLU A 474 0.27 -40.21 4.89
N LYS A 475 0.25 -41.52 5.23
CA LYS A 475 -0.37 -42.01 6.45
C LYS A 475 0.30 -41.43 7.69
N LEU A 476 1.62 -41.22 7.64
CA LEU A 476 2.39 -40.62 8.74
C LEU A 476 2.23 -39.11 8.86
N ARG A 477 1.85 -38.44 7.77
CA ARG A 477 1.67 -36.98 7.71
C ARG A 477 0.27 -36.50 8.09
N SER A 478 -0.54 -37.35 8.68
CA SER A 478 -1.85 -36.94 9.19
C SER A 478 -1.69 -35.75 10.16
N PRO A 479 -2.45 -34.64 9.97
CA PRO A 479 -2.40 -33.50 10.87
C PRO A 479 -2.72 -33.89 12.32
N PHE A 480 -3.54 -34.92 12.52
CA PHE A 480 -3.87 -35.44 13.87
C PHE A 480 -2.65 -35.93 14.64
N ARG A 481 -1.71 -36.60 13.97
CA ARG A 481 -0.46 -37.04 14.62
C ARG A 481 0.40 -35.90 15.14
N THR A 482 0.35 -34.77 14.45
CA THR A 482 1.05 -33.54 14.87
C THR A 482 0.33 -32.88 16.05
N ALA A 483 -0.99 -32.90 16.03
CA ALA A 483 -1.82 -32.40 17.13
C ALA A 483 -1.67 -33.28 18.41
N GLU A 484 -1.62 -34.61 18.26
CA GLU A 484 -1.36 -35.55 19.37
C GLU A 484 -0.01 -35.27 20.06
N ALA A 485 0.99 -34.76 19.31
CA ALA A 485 2.28 -34.33 19.85
C ALA A 485 2.30 -32.86 20.32
N PHE A 486 1.18 -32.16 20.25
CA PHE A 486 1.04 -30.73 20.57
C PHE A 486 1.97 -29.81 19.75
N TRP A 487 2.26 -30.17 18.50
CA TRP A 487 3.04 -29.34 17.57
C TRP A 487 2.16 -28.44 16.68
N ILE A 488 0.87 -28.66 16.69
CA ILE A 488 -0.19 -27.75 16.29
C ILE A 488 -1.20 -27.67 17.43
N GLU A 489 -1.62 -26.49 17.78
CA GLU A 489 -2.41 -26.25 18.98
C GLU A 489 -3.82 -26.79 18.82
N GLU A 490 -4.48 -26.51 17.69
CA GLU A 490 -5.83 -26.97 17.40
C GLU A 490 -6.05 -27.28 15.92
N ILE A 491 -6.82 -28.35 15.66
CA ILE A 491 -7.39 -28.65 14.36
C ILE A 491 -8.88 -28.28 14.42
N VAL A 492 -9.34 -27.44 13.49
CA VAL A 492 -10.66 -26.85 13.54
C VAL A 492 -11.49 -27.14 12.29
N ASP A 493 -12.83 -27.11 12.44
CA ASP A 493 -13.74 -27.08 11.30
C ASP A 493 -13.55 -25.75 10.56
N PRO A 494 -13.28 -25.76 9.24
CA PRO A 494 -13.12 -24.52 8.46
C PRO A 494 -14.27 -23.51 8.62
N ARG A 495 -15.51 -24.01 8.85
CA ARG A 495 -16.70 -23.18 9.02
C ARG A 495 -16.69 -22.39 10.32
N ASP A 496 -15.91 -22.79 11.33
CA ASP A 496 -15.77 -22.09 12.60
C ASP A 496 -14.70 -20.99 12.58
N THR A 497 -14.00 -20.82 11.45
CA THR A 497 -12.90 -19.84 11.32
C THR A 497 -13.32 -18.44 11.73
N ARG A 498 -14.51 -17.96 11.26
CA ARG A 498 -15.00 -16.64 11.64
C ARG A 498 -15.23 -16.50 13.15
N LYS A 499 -15.87 -17.46 13.77
CA LYS A 499 -16.13 -17.46 15.22
C LYS A 499 -14.83 -17.34 16.02
N LEU A 500 -13.80 -18.12 15.64
CA LEU A 500 -12.49 -18.07 16.26
C LEU A 500 -11.78 -16.73 16.02
N LEU A 501 -11.94 -16.14 14.86
CA LEU A 501 -11.41 -14.81 14.57
C LEU A 501 -12.11 -13.71 15.38
N VAL A 502 -13.41 -13.82 15.64
CA VAL A 502 -14.13 -12.87 16.52
C VAL A 502 -13.61 -12.98 17.97
N GLU A 503 -13.36 -14.19 18.46
CA GLU A 503 -12.72 -14.39 19.75
C GLU A 503 -11.31 -13.77 19.78
N PHE A 504 -10.48 -14.07 18.77
CA PHE A 504 -9.16 -13.46 18.62
C PHE A 504 -9.24 -11.93 18.61
N ALA A 505 -10.18 -11.31 17.86
CA ALA A 505 -10.34 -9.86 17.81
C ALA A 505 -10.60 -9.26 19.20
N GLY A 506 -11.43 -9.91 20.00
CA GLY A 506 -11.71 -9.49 21.39
C GLY A 506 -10.48 -9.58 22.31
N LEU A 507 -9.64 -10.59 22.14
CA LEU A 507 -8.39 -10.73 22.87
C LEU A 507 -7.34 -9.72 22.40
N ALA A 508 -7.19 -9.58 21.08
CA ALA A 508 -6.23 -8.69 20.44
C ALA A 508 -6.45 -7.22 20.81
N GLU A 509 -7.70 -6.79 20.91
CA GLU A 509 -8.05 -5.41 21.28
C GLU A 509 -7.40 -4.98 22.61
N LYS A 510 -7.33 -5.89 23.58
CA LYS A 510 -6.75 -5.63 24.92
C LYS A 510 -5.22 -5.62 24.93
N LEU A 511 -4.58 -6.24 23.94
CA LEU A 511 -3.12 -6.39 23.86
C LEU A 511 -2.44 -5.25 23.13
N ARG A 512 -3.18 -4.51 22.30
CA ARG A 512 -2.63 -3.39 21.53
C ARG A 512 -2.20 -2.24 22.44
N ARG A 513 -1.14 -1.55 22.05
CA ARG A 513 -0.62 -0.37 22.74
C ARG A 513 -0.36 0.72 21.71
N PRO A 514 -0.87 1.95 21.93
CA PRO A 514 -0.51 3.09 21.09
C PRO A 514 0.93 3.52 21.36
N GLY A 515 1.51 4.25 20.44
CA GLY A 515 2.86 4.80 20.51
C GLY A 515 3.69 4.45 19.27
N GLU A 516 4.89 5.00 19.18
CA GLU A 516 5.79 4.72 18.06
C GLU A 516 6.21 3.25 18.05
N ALA A 517 6.14 2.63 16.89
CA ALA A 517 6.64 1.28 16.66
C ALA A 517 8.18 1.25 16.73
N ALA A 518 8.75 0.09 17.07
CA ALA A 518 10.21 -0.10 17.09
C ALA A 518 10.84 0.12 15.71
N PHE A 519 10.07 -0.06 14.65
CA PHE A 519 10.41 0.29 13.27
C PHE A 519 9.12 0.71 12.54
N CYS A 520 9.26 1.67 11.66
CA CYS A 520 8.15 2.18 10.86
C CYS A 520 8.15 1.57 9.45
N MET A 521 7.04 1.74 8.75
CA MET A 521 6.92 1.34 7.37
C MET A 521 7.99 2.04 6.52
N ARG A 522 8.72 1.21 5.78
CA ARG A 522 9.62 1.62 4.70
C ARG A 522 8.93 1.32 3.38
N PRO A 523 8.80 2.31 2.49
CA PRO A 523 8.08 2.19 1.23
C PRO A 523 8.76 1.24 0.24
#